data_47f4676c78b9333028b05d398fdcad20
#
_entry.id   47f4676c78b9333028b05d398fdcad20
#
_cell.length_a   1.000
_cell.length_b   1.000
_cell.length_c   1.000
_cell.angle_alpha   90.00
_cell.angle_beta   90.00
_cell.angle_gamma   90.00
#
_symmetry.space_group_name_H-M   'P 1'
#
loop_
_entity.id
_entity.type
_entity.pdbx_description
1 polymer ?
#
loop_
_entity_poly.entity_id
_entity_poly.type
_entity_poly.pdbx_seq_one_letter_code
_entity_poly.pdbx_strand_id
1 'polypeptide(L)'
;MPTRRQFLYTGAAAIAGIAALGTDGYLESYRLQLKKIEIRLRRLPHQFDGFTIVQLSDFHYEEEFSATPIRRAVELVNNLHPDLVVFTGDFVTAPMFRFGRHAALVAANAIFPCAAVLSGIKSRMGSFAILGNHDAYSNPVLVASGLRSHGIPVLKNSRVPIEQDGARFWLAGIDDALEGEPDLGAAINKIPPNEPIVLLAHEPDFADEAALTPVDLQLSGHSHGGQIWVPGIGAPWLPPLARNYPRGFYKFENMVLYTNIGIGTIRAPIRINCIPEITHITLRAM
;
A
#
# COMPACT_ATOMS: atom_id res chain seq x y z
N MET A 1 -25.88 36.12 -25.48
CA MET A 1 -26.35 34.86 -24.88
C MET A 1 -26.13 33.75 -25.89
N PRO A 2 -25.71 32.56 -25.49
CA PRO A 2 -25.53 31.42 -26.41
C PRO A 2 -26.89 31.04 -27.03
N THR A 3 -26.88 30.68 -28.31
CA THR A 3 -28.11 30.18 -28.97
C THR A 3 -28.45 28.79 -28.41
N ARG A 4 -29.74 28.37 -28.53
CA ARG A 4 -30.20 27.03 -28.15
C ARG A 4 -29.35 25.92 -28.74
N ARG A 5 -28.92 26.09 -30.00
CA ARG A 5 -28.05 25.14 -30.71
C ARG A 5 -26.65 25.09 -30.11
N GLN A 6 -26.02 26.23 -29.80
CA GLN A 6 -24.73 26.29 -29.10
C GLN A 6 -24.80 25.64 -27.75
N PHE A 7 -25.84 25.89 -26.95
CA PHE A 7 -26.04 25.26 -25.64
C PHE A 7 -26.12 23.73 -25.75
N LEU A 8 -26.88 23.20 -26.73
CA LEU A 8 -27.00 21.76 -26.96
C LEU A 8 -25.66 21.13 -27.38
N TYR A 9 -24.91 21.78 -28.29
CA TYR A 9 -23.58 21.26 -28.68
C TYR A 9 -22.58 21.29 -27.54
N THR A 10 -22.55 22.36 -26.74
CA THR A 10 -21.65 22.45 -25.58
C THR A 10 -22.02 21.39 -24.54
N GLY A 11 -23.31 21.17 -24.29
CA GLY A 11 -23.79 20.11 -23.38
C GLY A 11 -23.41 18.70 -23.86
N ALA A 12 -23.64 18.42 -25.14
CA ALA A 12 -23.26 17.13 -25.73
C ALA A 12 -21.73 16.90 -25.70
N ALA A 13 -20.92 17.92 -26.00
CA ALA A 13 -19.47 17.84 -25.92
C ALA A 13 -18.98 17.61 -24.48
N ALA A 14 -19.61 18.27 -23.49
CA ALA A 14 -19.29 18.07 -22.07
C ALA A 14 -19.61 16.63 -21.62
N ILE A 15 -20.77 16.10 -21.99
CA ILE A 15 -21.16 14.70 -21.68
C ILE A 15 -20.18 13.71 -22.34
N ALA A 16 -19.86 13.92 -23.60
CA ALA A 16 -18.89 13.07 -24.32
C ALA A 16 -17.50 13.12 -23.66
N GLY A 17 -17.06 14.29 -23.22
CA GLY A 17 -15.79 14.45 -22.50
C GLY A 17 -15.78 13.72 -21.15
N ILE A 18 -16.84 13.82 -20.36
CA ILE A 18 -17.00 13.11 -19.08
C ILE A 18 -17.02 11.60 -19.32
N ALA A 19 -17.74 11.12 -20.34
CA ALA A 19 -17.79 9.71 -20.67
C ALA A 19 -16.42 9.17 -21.10
N ALA A 20 -15.67 9.93 -21.90
CA ALA A 20 -14.32 9.56 -22.32
C ALA A 20 -13.35 9.50 -21.14
N LEU A 21 -13.37 10.49 -20.25
CA LEU A 21 -12.56 10.51 -19.03
C LEU A 21 -12.92 9.35 -18.07
N GLY A 22 -14.21 9.06 -17.91
CA GLY A 22 -14.67 7.95 -17.09
C GLY A 22 -14.22 6.59 -17.66
N THR A 23 -14.28 6.42 -18.99
CA THR A 23 -13.81 5.21 -19.67
C THR A 23 -12.29 5.05 -19.54
N ASP A 24 -11.53 6.12 -19.76
CA ASP A 24 -10.06 6.08 -19.63
C ASP A 24 -9.66 5.78 -18.17
N GLY A 25 -10.31 6.44 -17.21
CA GLY A 25 -10.06 6.18 -15.79
C GLY A 25 -10.42 4.76 -15.35
N TYR A 26 -11.47 4.19 -15.92
CA TYR A 26 -11.81 2.77 -15.72
C TYR A 26 -10.72 1.85 -16.29
N LEU A 27 -10.29 2.09 -17.51
CA LEU A 27 -9.21 1.32 -18.15
C LEU A 27 -7.88 1.48 -17.40
N GLU A 28 -7.58 2.67 -16.88
CA GLU A 28 -6.38 2.93 -16.09
C GLU A 28 -6.36 2.09 -14.81
N SER A 29 -7.50 1.87 -14.16
CA SER A 29 -7.59 1.06 -12.93
C SER A 29 -7.19 -0.41 -13.11
N TYR A 30 -7.18 -0.92 -14.34
CA TYR A 30 -6.72 -2.27 -14.69
C TYR A 30 -5.28 -2.34 -15.21
N ARG A 31 -4.64 -1.19 -15.43
CA ARG A 31 -3.21 -1.15 -15.79
C ARG A 31 -2.38 -1.34 -14.53
N LEU A 32 -1.33 -2.15 -14.63
CA LEU A 32 -0.36 -2.30 -13.54
C LEU A 32 0.96 -1.69 -13.97
N GLN A 33 1.51 -0.80 -13.15
CA GLN A 33 2.83 -0.22 -13.35
C GLN A 33 3.82 -0.88 -12.39
N LEU A 34 4.88 -1.48 -12.94
CA LEU A 34 6.04 -1.88 -12.17
C LEU A 34 6.98 -0.69 -12.00
N LYS A 35 7.11 -0.19 -10.78
CA LYS A 35 8.03 0.89 -10.43
C LYS A 35 9.27 0.33 -9.76
N LYS A 36 10.41 0.49 -10.39
CA LYS A 36 11.70 0.07 -9.84
C LYS A 36 12.41 1.26 -9.23
N ILE A 37 12.81 1.14 -7.97
CA ILE A 37 13.51 2.20 -7.24
C ILE A 37 14.69 1.63 -6.46
N GLU A 38 15.71 2.45 -6.25
CA GLU A 38 16.82 2.14 -5.35
C GLU A 38 16.72 3.03 -4.11
N ILE A 39 16.87 2.42 -2.94
CA ILE A 39 16.89 3.12 -1.65
C ILE A 39 18.20 2.84 -0.96
N ARG A 40 18.94 3.91 -0.66
CA ARG A 40 20.21 3.85 0.06
C ARG A 40 19.98 4.05 1.54
N LEU A 41 20.43 3.11 2.35
CA LEU A 41 20.33 3.16 3.81
C LEU A 41 21.72 3.18 4.42
N ARG A 42 21.96 4.15 5.31
CA ARG A 42 23.28 4.35 5.94
C ARG A 42 23.73 3.20 6.83
N ARG A 43 22.79 2.54 7.49
CA ARG A 43 23.06 1.44 8.43
C ARG A 43 22.92 0.05 7.79
N LEU A 44 22.60 -0.03 6.49
CA LEU A 44 22.42 -1.32 5.82
C LEU A 44 23.76 -2.08 5.76
N PRO A 45 23.83 -3.31 6.30
CA PRO A 45 25.01 -4.15 6.13
C PRO A 45 25.27 -4.48 4.66
N HIS A 46 26.54 -4.57 4.26
CA HIS A 46 26.93 -4.89 2.88
C HIS A 46 26.36 -6.20 2.36
N GLN A 47 26.08 -7.16 3.24
CA GLN A 47 25.42 -8.42 2.90
C GLN A 47 24.04 -8.23 2.28
N PHE A 48 23.40 -7.09 2.54
CA PHE A 48 22.09 -6.71 1.97
C PHE A 48 22.22 -5.72 0.81
N ASP A 49 23.42 -5.40 0.32
CA ASP A 49 23.52 -4.56 -0.89
C ASP A 49 22.94 -5.32 -2.08
N GLY A 50 21.96 -4.72 -2.74
CA GLY A 50 21.20 -5.37 -3.82
C GLY A 50 20.00 -6.20 -3.36
N PHE A 51 19.71 -6.30 -2.06
CA PHE A 51 18.52 -6.99 -1.54
C PHE A 51 17.24 -6.35 -2.07
N THR A 52 16.30 -7.18 -2.50
CA THR A 52 15.08 -6.72 -3.15
C THR A 52 13.84 -6.90 -2.29
N ILE A 53 13.05 -5.83 -2.15
CA ILE A 53 11.73 -5.85 -1.51
C ILE A 53 10.69 -5.49 -2.54
N VAL A 54 9.63 -6.30 -2.68
CA VAL A 54 8.45 -5.89 -3.42
C VAL A 54 7.38 -5.45 -2.44
N GLN A 55 6.90 -4.21 -2.62
CA GLN A 55 5.79 -3.65 -1.86
C GLN A 55 4.51 -3.66 -2.69
N LEU A 56 3.44 -4.16 -2.10
CA LEU A 56 2.07 -4.13 -2.60
C LEU A 56 1.17 -3.57 -1.51
N SER A 57 0.12 -2.84 -1.88
CA SER A 57 -0.77 -2.16 -0.94
C SER A 57 -2.18 -1.99 -1.47
N ASP A 58 -3.13 -1.73 -0.58
CA ASP A 58 -4.46 -1.21 -0.90
C ASP A 58 -5.16 -2.07 -1.97
N PHE A 59 -5.40 -3.32 -1.63
CA PHE A 59 -5.99 -4.30 -2.53
C PHE A 59 -7.48 -4.09 -2.72
N HIS A 60 -8.21 -3.74 -1.63
CA HIS A 60 -9.66 -3.56 -1.65
C HIS A 60 -10.34 -4.64 -2.46
N TYR A 61 -10.12 -5.90 -2.04
CA TYR A 61 -10.50 -7.05 -2.83
C TYR A 61 -12.01 -7.11 -3.07
N GLU A 62 -12.36 -7.06 -4.35
CA GLU A 62 -13.69 -7.31 -4.89
C GLU A 62 -13.55 -8.17 -6.14
N GLU A 63 -14.30 -9.29 -6.22
CA GLU A 63 -14.16 -10.27 -7.30
C GLU A 63 -14.39 -9.64 -8.68
N GLU A 64 -15.32 -8.69 -8.78
CA GLU A 64 -15.71 -8.05 -10.04
C GLU A 64 -14.69 -7.02 -10.53
N PHE A 65 -13.95 -6.36 -9.62
CA PHE A 65 -13.14 -5.20 -10.00
C PHE A 65 -11.64 -5.39 -9.73
N SER A 66 -11.27 -5.74 -8.50
CA SER A 66 -9.86 -5.75 -8.10
C SER A 66 -9.19 -7.13 -8.24
N ALA A 67 -9.94 -8.22 -8.29
CA ALA A 67 -9.37 -9.57 -8.35
C ALA A 67 -8.45 -9.78 -9.58
N THR A 68 -8.84 -9.28 -10.75
CA THR A 68 -8.04 -9.42 -11.98
C THR A 68 -6.69 -8.69 -11.89
N PRO A 69 -6.61 -7.38 -11.54
CA PRO A 69 -5.32 -6.73 -11.36
C PRO A 69 -4.49 -7.37 -10.25
N ILE A 70 -5.09 -7.85 -9.16
CA ILE A 70 -4.35 -8.53 -8.08
C ILE A 70 -3.74 -9.85 -8.58
N ARG A 71 -4.47 -10.69 -9.32
CA ARG A 71 -3.92 -11.93 -9.91
C ARG A 71 -2.75 -11.64 -10.85
N ARG A 72 -2.87 -10.62 -11.71
CA ARG A 72 -1.77 -10.18 -12.57
C ARG A 72 -0.58 -9.65 -11.78
N ALA A 73 -0.82 -8.96 -10.64
CA ALA A 73 0.26 -8.52 -9.78
C ALA A 73 1.04 -9.71 -9.21
N VAL A 74 0.37 -10.79 -8.78
CA VAL A 74 1.02 -12.02 -8.31
C VAL A 74 1.95 -12.61 -9.39
N GLU A 75 1.47 -12.70 -10.64
CA GLU A 75 2.27 -13.19 -11.77
C GLU A 75 3.51 -12.32 -12.02
N LEU A 76 3.32 -10.99 -12.04
CA LEU A 76 4.42 -10.04 -12.25
C LEU A 76 5.45 -10.10 -11.12
N VAL A 77 5.01 -10.18 -9.86
CA VAL A 77 5.90 -10.30 -8.70
C VAL A 77 6.71 -11.59 -8.75
N ASN A 78 6.09 -12.71 -9.12
CA ASN A 78 6.78 -13.99 -9.24
C ASN A 78 7.89 -13.96 -10.30
N ASN A 79 7.71 -13.20 -11.39
CA ASN A 79 8.73 -13.03 -12.42
C ASN A 79 9.92 -12.14 -11.96
N LEU A 80 9.75 -11.36 -10.89
CA LEU A 80 10.82 -10.53 -10.32
C LEU A 80 11.74 -11.32 -9.39
N HIS A 81 11.31 -12.47 -8.88
CA HIS A 81 12.04 -13.31 -7.90
C HIS A 81 12.53 -12.49 -6.68
N PRO A 82 11.65 -11.76 -5.99
CA PRO A 82 12.08 -10.87 -4.91
C PRO A 82 12.63 -11.65 -3.72
N ASP A 83 13.50 -10.98 -2.95
CA ASP A 83 13.97 -11.54 -1.69
C ASP A 83 12.88 -11.52 -0.63
N LEU A 84 12.14 -10.43 -0.54
CA LEU A 84 11.09 -10.20 0.44
C LEU A 84 9.87 -9.56 -0.22
N VAL A 85 8.66 -9.90 0.24
CA VAL A 85 7.44 -9.19 -0.15
C VAL A 85 6.78 -8.60 1.09
N VAL A 86 6.31 -7.36 0.99
CA VAL A 86 5.59 -6.67 2.06
C VAL A 86 4.25 -6.16 1.58
N PHE A 87 3.23 -6.35 2.40
CA PHE A 87 1.88 -5.85 2.18
C PHE A 87 1.58 -4.76 3.20
N THR A 88 1.33 -3.55 2.70
CA THR A 88 1.15 -2.38 3.57
C THR A 88 -0.32 -2.04 3.86
N GLY A 89 -1.20 -3.06 3.91
CA GLY A 89 -2.58 -2.96 4.42
C GLY A 89 -3.65 -2.80 3.36
N ASP A 90 -4.88 -2.66 3.84
CA ASP A 90 -6.13 -2.51 3.08
C ASP A 90 -6.41 -3.65 2.10
N PHE A 91 -6.54 -4.85 2.67
CA PHE A 91 -6.90 -6.06 1.91
C PHE A 91 -8.37 -6.10 1.55
N VAL A 92 -9.23 -5.59 2.46
CA VAL A 92 -10.68 -5.55 2.29
C VAL A 92 -11.19 -4.11 2.18
N THR A 93 -12.42 -3.94 1.71
CA THR A 93 -13.07 -2.62 1.63
C THR A 93 -14.08 -2.46 2.75
N ALA A 94 -13.87 -1.52 3.67
CA ALA A 94 -14.87 -1.18 4.66
C ALA A 94 -16.13 -0.60 4.00
N PRO A 95 -17.34 -0.87 4.51
CA PRO A 95 -18.58 -0.34 3.94
C PRO A 95 -18.57 1.18 3.88
N MET A 96 -19.00 1.76 2.75
CA MET A 96 -19.04 3.21 2.52
C MET A 96 -19.86 3.96 3.58
N PHE A 97 -20.96 3.35 4.01
CA PHE A 97 -21.76 3.82 5.13
C PHE A 97 -21.51 2.87 6.29
N ARG A 98 -21.01 3.41 7.40
CA ARG A 98 -20.70 2.64 8.62
C ARG A 98 -21.99 2.12 9.30
N PHE A 99 -22.86 1.45 8.54
CA PHE A 99 -24.12 0.86 9.01
C PHE A 99 -23.89 -0.50 9.67
N GLY A 100 -23.44 -0.45 10.92
CA GLY A 100 -23.48 -1.60 11.83
C GLY A 100 -22.41 -2.68 11.60
N ARG A 101 -22.18 -3.45 12.66
CA ARG A 101 -21.18 -4.51 12.70
C ARG A 101 -21.38 -5.61 11.65
N HIS A 102 -22.62 -5.86 11.23
CA HIS A 102 -22.90 -6.93 10.27
C HIS A 102 -22.28 -6.63 8.89
N ALA A 103 -22.44 -5.41 8.38
CA ALA A 103 -21.84 -5.03 7.09
C ALA A 103 -20.31 -5.06 7.12
N ALA A 104 -19.71 -4.65 8.24
CA ALA A 104 -18.26 -4.72 8.43
C ALA A 104 -17.76 -6.17 8.45
N LEU A 105 -18.46 -7.07 9.16
CA LEU A 105 -18.14 -8.51 9.18
C LEU A 105 -18.26 -9.16 7.80
N VAL A 106 -19.29 -8.79 7.02
CA VAL A 106 -19.45 -9.29 5.64
C VAL A 106 -18.28 -8.83 4.79
N ALA A 107 -17.89 -7.56 4.87
CA ALA A 107 -16.76 -7.00 4.15
C ALA A 107 -15.44 -7.71 4.51
N ALA A 108 -15.22 -8.02 5.78
CA ALA A 108 -14.02 -8.70 6.25
C ALA A 108 -13.85 -10.12 5.66
N ASN A 109 -14.93 -10.79 5.24
CA ASN A 109 -14.83 -12.12 4.61
C ASN A 109 -14.13 -12.11 3.25
N ALA A 110 -14.03 -10.95 2.58
CA ALA A 110 -13.26 -10.79 1.36
C ALA A 110 -11.76 -11.11 1.55
N ILE A 111 -11.29 -11.19 2.79
CA ILE A 111 -9.91 -11.59 3.09
C ILE A 111 -9.58 -13.00 2.61
N PHE A 112 -10.51 -13.95 2.67
CA PHE A 112 -10.22 -15.33 2.30
C PHE A 112 -9.86 -15.48 0.82
N PRO A 113 -10.68 -15.01 -0.15
CA PRO A 113 -10.29 -15.05 -1.55
C PRO A 113 -9.09 -14.14 -1.85
N CYS A 114 -8.94 -12.98 -1.19
CA CYS A 114 -7.78 -12.11 -1.32
C CYS A 114 -6.49 -12.84 -0.90
N ALA A 115 -6.46 -13.39 0.32
CA ALA A 115 -5.31 -14.10 0.85
C ALA A 115 -4.97 -15.35 0.04
N ALA A 116 -5.97 -16.07 -0.46
CA ALA A 116 -5.77 -17.21 -1.36
C ALA A 116 -5.03 -16.82 -2.65
N VAL A 117 -5.38 -15.67 -3.24
CA VAL A 117 -4.66 -15.15 -4.42
C VAL A 117 -3.24 -14.72 -4.05
N LEU A 118 -3.08 -13.95 -2.95
CA LEU A 118 -1.78 -13.43 -2.53
C LEU A 118 -0.80 -14.50 -2.06
N SER A 119 -1.30 -15.64 -1.54
CA SER A 119 -0.46 -16.78 -1.16
C SER A 119 0.26 -17.45 -2.35
N GLY A 120 -0.16 -17.14 -3.58
CA GLY A 120 0.54 -17.54 -4.80
C GLY A 120 1.85 -16.80 -5.03
N ILE A 121 2.16 -15.75 -4.27
CA ILE A 121 3.42 -15.00 -4.36
C ILE A 121 4.57 -15.83 -3.78
N LYS A 122 5.69 -15.84 -4.51
CA LYS A 122 6.92 -16.52 -4.12
C LYS A 122 8.02 -15.49 -3.86
N SER A 123 8.69 -15.62 -2.73
CA SER A 123 9.85 -14.82 -2.36
C SER A 123 10.83 -15.64 -1.52
N ARG A 124 12.08 -15.26 -1.50
CA ARG A 124 13.14 -16.03 -0.82
C ARG A 124 12.98 -16.03 0.71
N MET A 125 12.59 -14.88 1.27
CA MET A 125 12.44 -14.67 2.72
C MET A 125 10.97 -14.65 3.18
N GLY A 126 10.04 -14.99 2.29
CA GLY A 126 8.61 -14.98 2.57
C GLY A 126 7.96 -13.62 2.39
N SER A 127 6.70 -13.54 2.83
CA SER A 127 5.88 -12.33 2.75
C SER A 127 5.41 -11.93 4.13
N PHE A 128 5.30 -10.63 4.40
CA PHE A 128 4.81 -10.08 5.65
C PHE A 128 3.78 -8.99 5.39
N ALA A 129 2.83 -8.82 6.31
CA ALA A 129 1.76 -7.85 6.19
C ALA A 129 1.62 -6.99 7.45
N ILE A 130 1.07 -5.81 7.27
CA ILE A 130 0.36 -5.04 8.29
C ILE A 130 -1.10 -4.90 7.87
N LEU A 131 -1.97 -4.48 8.76
CA LEU A 131 -3.34 -4.11 8.44
C LEU A 131 -3.43 -2.62 8.10
N GLY A 132 -4.42 -2.23 7.29
CA GLY A 132 -4.79 -0.85 7.07
C GLY A 132 -6.14 -0.51 7.72
N ASN A 133 -6.57 0.74 7.56
CA ASN A 133 -7.74 1.26 8.25
C ASN A 133 -9.06 0.58 7.84
N HIS A 134 -9.16 0.12 6.60
CA HIS A 134 -10.32 -0.66 6.16
C HIS A 134 -10.36 -2.06 6.80
N ASP A 135 -9.21 -2.69 6.98
CA ASP A 135 -9.07 -3.98 7.66
C ASP A 135 -9.39 -3.86 9.15
N ALA A 136 -8.81 -2.83 9.79
CA ALA A 136 -8.98 -2.55 11.22
C ALA A 136 -10.44 -2.19 11.56
N TYR A 137 -11.08 -1.38 10.73
CA TYR A 137 -12.50 -1.05 10.88
C TYR A 137 -13.43 -2.26 10.67
N SER A 138 -13.14 -3.10 9.68
CA SER A 138 -14.00 -4.22 9.32
C SER A 138 -13.99 -5.33 10.37
N ASN A 139 -12.87 -6.01 10.52
CA ASN A 139 -12.60 -6.98 11.57
C ASN A 139 -11.11 -7.37 11.56
N PRO A 140 -10.25 -6.70 12.34
CA PRO A 140 -8.81 -6.92 12.29
C PRO A 140 -8.42 -8.34 12.68
N VAL A 141 -9.17 -8.99 13.58
CA VAL A 141 -8.90 -10.37 14.00
C VAL A 141 -9.16 -11.36 12.87
N LEU A 142 -10.28 -11.20 12.15
CA LEU A 142 -10.62 -12.05 11.02
C LEU A 142 -9.67 -11.85 9.86
N VAL A 143 -9.36 -10.59 9.52
CA VAL A 143 -8.42 -10.27 8.43
C VAL A 143 -7.03 -10.83 8.73
N ALA A 144 -6.48 -10.59 9.92
CA ALA A 144 -5.20 -11.14 10.31
C ALA A 144 -5.18 -12.68 10.34
N SER A 145 -6.28 -13.31 10.78
CA SER A 145 -6.41 -14.77 10.78
C SER A 145 -6.45 -15.33 9.36
N GLY A 146 -7.19 -14.68 8.45
CA GLY A 146 -7.26 -15.05 7.05
C GLY A 146 -5.89 -15.00 6.37
N LEU A 147 -5.11 -13.94 6.58
CA LEU A 147 -3.75 -13.82 6.06
C LEU A 147 -2.83 -14.92 6.62
N ARG A 148 -2.83 -15.12 7.95
CA ARG A 148 -1.99 -16.13 8.60
C ARG A 148 -2.32 -17.54 8.15
N SER A 149 -3.59 -17.88 7.93
CA SER A 149 -4.02 -19.20 7.44
C SER A 149 -3.51 -19.51 6.02
N HIS A 150 -3.09 -18.47 5.29
CA HIS A 150 -2.49 -18.57 3.95
C HIS A 150 -0.97 -18.32 3.97
N GLY A 151 -0.33 -18.43 5.14
CA GLY A 151 1.12 -18.31 5.27
C GLY A 151 1.66 -16.88 5.19
N ILE A 152 0.82 -15.86 5.41
CA ILE A 152 1.21 -14.45 5.42
C ILE A 152 1.16 -13.92 6.88
N PRO A 153 2.29 -13.87 7.60
CA PRO A 153 2.35 -13.30 8.95
C PRO A 153 1.96 -11.82 8.95
N VAL A 154 1.18 -11.43 9.96
CA VAL A 154 0.78 -10.03 10.18
C VAL A 154 1.57 -9.48 11.36
N LEU A 155 2.29 -8.40 11.12
CA LEU A 155 3.02 -7.63 12.13
C LEU A 155 2.06 -6.57 12.72
N LYS A 156 1.84 -6.66 14.00
CA LYS A 156 1.06 -5.68 14.78
C LYS A 156 1.89 -5.26 15.97
N ASN A 157 2.39 -4.04 15.97
CA ASN A 157 3.28 -3.49 17.00
C ASN A 157 4.42 -4.45 17.33
N SER A 158 4.99 -5.06 16.29
CA SER A 158 5.93 -6.17 16.40
C SER A 158 6.94 -6.16 15.26
N ARG A 159 7.96 -7.00 15.37
CA ARG A 159 9.03 -7.08 14.38
C ARG A 159 9.55 -8.50 14.20
N VAL A 160 10.23 -8.70 13.10
CA VAL A 160 11.00 -9.93 12.80
C VAL A 160 12.37 -9.54 12.27
N PRO A 161 13.42 -10.32 12.59
CA PRO A 161 14.72 -10.16 11.95
C PRO A 161 14.68 -10.74 10.53
N ILE A 162 15.25 -10.03 9.58
CA ILE A 162 15.58 -10.55 8.24
C ILE A 162 17.08 -10.78 8.23
N GLU A 163 17.47 -12.04 8.11
CA GLU A 163 18.87 -12.46 8.29
C GLU A 163 19.49 -13.01 7.00
N GLN A 164 20.71 -12.55 6.69
CA GLN A 164 21.49 -13.00 5.54
C GLN A 164 22.98 -12.93 5.85
N ASP A 165 23.68 -14.04 5.66
CA ASP A 165 25.15 -14.14 5.78
C ASP A 165 25.70 -13.57 7.10
N GLY A 166 25.00 -13.85 8.23
CA GLY A 166 25.38 -13.40 9.56
C GLY A 166 25.04 -11.92 9.88
N ALA A 167 24.50 -11.19 8.93
CA ALA A 167 23.98 -9.82 9.13
C ALA A 167 22.45 -9.84 9.22
N ARG A 168 21.86 -8.74 9.72
CA ARG A 168 20.41 -8.57 9.79
C ARG A 168 19.97 -7.14 9.62
N PHE A 169 18.72 -6.97 9.19
CA PHE A 169 17.92 -5.79 9.43
C PHE A 169 16.57 -6.21 10.05
N TRP A 170 15.86 -5.27 10.64
CA TRP A 170 14.57 -5.55 11.27
C TRP A 170 13.42 -5.07 10.38
N LEU A 171 12.48 -5.96 10.13
CA LEU A 171 11.19 -5.60 9.56
C LEU A 171 10.21 -5.41 10.72
N ALA A 172 9.81 -4.17 10.97
CA ALA A 172 8.84 -3.80 12.00
C ALA A 172 7.50 -3.43 11.34
N GLY A 173 6.40 -3.68 12.05
CA GLY A 173 5.08 -3.27 11.63
C GLY A 173 4.29 -2.74 12.80
N ILE A 174 3.60 -1.62 12.62
CA ILE A 174 2.67 -1.05 13.61
C ILE A 174 1.23 -1.44 13.29
N ASP A 175 0.36 -1.29 14.27
CA ASP A 175 -1.09 -1.32 14.06
C ASP A 175 -1.52 -0.07 13.27
N ASP A 176 -2.72 -0.12 12.71
CA ASP A 176 -3.29 1.00 11.96
C ASP A 176 -3.37 2.28 12.80
N ALA A 177 -3.01 3.42 12.21
CA ALA A 177 -2.95 4.69 12.95
C ALA A 177 -4.28 5.46 12.98
N LEU A 178 -5.28 5.04 12.21
CA LEU A 178 -6.61 5.66 12.19
C LEU A 178 -7.65 4.89 12.98
N GLU A 179 -7.65 3.56 12.88
CA GLU A 179 -8.70 2.69 13.43
C GLU A 179 -8.14 1.66 14.43
N GLY A 180 -6.81 1.64 14.64
CA GLY A 180 -6.10 0.73 15.54
C GLY A 180 -5.44 1.44 16.72
N GLU A 181 -4.45 0.77 17.30
CA GLU A 181 -3.64 1.26 18.41
C GLU A 181 -2.15 1.12 18.08
N PRO A 182 -1.58 2.07 17.29
CA PRO A 182 -0.18 2.00 16.89
C PRO A 182 0.74 2.19 18.10
N ASP A 183 1.72 1.30 18.24
CA ASP A 183 2.77 1.38 19.25
C ASP A 183 4.14 1.16 18.60
N LEU A 184 4.73 2.27 18.12
CA LEU A 184 6.05 2.26 17.52
C LEU A 184 7.11 1.82 18.53
N GLY A 185 6.97 2.24 19.79
CA GLY A 185 7.88 1.85 20.86
C GLY A 185 7.96 0.33 21.02
N ALA A 186 6.81 -0.35 21.07
CA ALA A 186 6.77 -1.81 21.14
C ALA A 186 7.36 -2.46 19.87
N ALA A 187 7.07 -1.91 18.70
CA ALA A 187 7.54 -2.44 17.42
C ALA A 187 9.07 -2.41 17.30
N ILE A 188 9.74 -1.37 17.80
CA ILE A 188 11.19 -1.20 17.64
C ILE A 188 12.00 -1.40 18.93
N ASN A 189 11.34 -1.68 20.04
CA ASN A 189 11.99 -1.87 21.34
C ASN A 189 13.09 -2.94 21.29
N LYS A 190 14.22 -2.67 21.96
CA LYS A 190 15.38 -3.58 22.07
C LYS A 190 16.06 -3.95 20.73
N ILE A 191 15.79 -3.25 19.65
CA ILE A 191 16.61 -3.36 18.44
C ILE A 191 17.96 -2.70 18.72
N PRO A 192 19.09 -3.35 18.44
CA PRO A 192 20.41 -2.75 18.59
C PRO A 192 20.55 -1.48 17.75
N PRO A 193 21.16 -0.40 18.27
CA PRO A 193 21.23 0.89 17.57
C PRO A 193 21.94 0.88 16.21
N ASN A 194 22.79 -0.11 15.99
CA ASN A 194 23.54 -0.30 14.73
C ASN A 194 22.80 -1.15 13.70
N GLU A 195 21.68 -1.75 14.05
CA GLU A 195 20.89 -2.58 13.14
C GLU A 195 19.79 -1.76 12.46
N PRO A 196 19.66 -1.82 11.12
CA PRO A 196 18.68 -1.00 10.41
C PRO A 196 17.25 -1.50 10.60
N ILE A 197 16.31 -0.56 10.50
CA ILE A 197 14.88 -0.81 10.69
C ILE A 197 14.11 -0.37 9.44
N VAL A 198 13.39 -1.34 8.84
CA VAL A 198 12.37 -1.10 7.83
C VAL A 198 11.00 -1.18 8.53
N LEU A 199 10.30 -0.07 8.59
CA LEU A 199 8.99 0.05 9.23
C LEU A 199 7.88 -0.07 8.17
N LEU A 200 6.90 -0.90 8.45
CA LEU A 200 5.62 -0.90 7.75
C LEU A 200 4.61 -0.12 8.58
N ALA A 201 4.06 0.95 8.00
CA ALA A 201 2.99 1.76 8.56
C ALA A 201 2.01 2.08 7.43
N HIS A 202 0.71 1.81 7.63
CA HIS A 202 -0.24 1.97 6.54
C HIS A 202 -0.35 3.44 6.11
N GLU A 203 -0.53 4.35 7.05
CA GLU A 203 -0.65 5.78 6.81
C GLU A 203 0.72 6.44 6.62
N PRO A 204 0.94 7.14 5.49
CA PRO A 204 2.24 7.72 5.20
C PRO A 204 2.61 8.92 6.10
N ASP A 205 1.63 9.68 6.59
CA ASP A 205 1.91 10.83 7.46
C ASP A 205 2.42 10.42 8.86
N PHE A 206 2.34 9.12 9.22
CA PHE A 206 3.02 8.55 10.39
C PHE A 206 4.55 8.73 10.34
N ALA A 207 5.07 9.03 9.16
CA ALA A 207 6.48 9.32 8.97
C ALA A 207 7.00 10.49 9.81
N ASP A 208 6.13 11.46 10.16
CA ASP A 208 6.51 12.57 11.04
C ASP A 208 6.90 12.07 12.44
N GLU A 209 6.24 11.01 12.94
CA GLU A 209 6.58 10.36 14.21
C GLU A 209 7.78 9.40 14.04
N ALA A 210 7.75 8.58 13.00
CA ALA A 210 8.80 7.59 12.74
C ALA A 210 10.17 8.23 12.54
N ALA A 211 10.25 9.41 11.90
CA ALA A 211 11.48 10.14 11.64
C ALA A 211 12.20 10.65 12.92
N LEU A 212 11.50 10.68 14.05
CA LEU A 212 12.07 11.02 15.36
C LEU A 212 12.71 9.81 16.06
N THR A 213 12.70 8.66 15.44
CA THR A 213 13.17 7.38 15.97
C THR A 213 14.29 6.79 15.10
N PRO A 214 14.94 5.68 15.50
CA PRO A 214 15.98 5.06 14.67
C PRO A 214 15.45 4.24 13.48
N VAL A 215 14.30 4.57 12.92
CA VAL A 215 13.79 3.97 11.67
C VAL A 215 14.58 4.50 10.49
N ASP A 216 15.02 3.62 9.56
CA ASP A 216 15.75 4.01 8.35
C ASP A 216 14.86 4.15 7.12
N LEU A 217 13.82 3.31 7.04
CA LEU A 217 12.89 3.28 5.92
C LEU A 217 11.49 3.01 6.44
N GLN A 218 10.52 3.86 6.05
CA GLN A 218 9.09 3.59 6.21
C GLN A 218 8.48 3.26 4.85
N LEU A 219 7.67 2.19 4.80
CA LEU A 219 6.89 1.79 3.63
C LEU A 219 5.41 1.92 3.97
N SER A 220 4.68 2.70 3.17
CA SER A 220 3.27 3.04 3.41
C SER A 220 2.41 2.89 2.17
N GLY A 221 1.09 2.81 2.36
CA GLY A 221 0.04 2.81 1.34
C GLY A 221 -0.99 3.90 1.56
N HIS A 222 -2.27 3.50 1.73
CA HIS A 222 -3.40 4.30 2.20
C HIS A 222 -3.89 5.42 1.28
N SER A 223 -2.99 6.15 0.65
CA SER A 223 -3.31 7.37 -0.09
C SER A 223 -4.05 7.13 -1.40
N HIS A 224 -3.85 5.97 -2.04
CA HIS A 224 -4.19 5.69 -3.44
C HIS A 224 -3.66 6.76 -4.44
N GLY A 225 -2.75 7.65 -4.01
CA GLY A 225 -2.42 8.87 -4.75
C GLY A 225 -3.63 9.79 -4.96
N GLY A 226 -4.70 9.60 -4.16
CA GLY A 226 -6.01 10.24 -4.30
C GLY A 226 -6.91 9.64 -5.38
N GLN A 227 -6.50 8.54 -6.04
CA GLN A 227 -7.12 7.91 -7.23
C GLN A 227 -7.23 8.83 -8.46
N ILE A 228 -7.35 10.14 -8.27
CA ILE A 228 -7.36 11.17 -9.30
C ILE A 228 -6.24 12.15 -9.00
N TRP A 229 -5.31 12.31 -9.94
CA TRP A 229 -4.23 13.26 -9.81
C TRP A 229 -4.27 14.27 -10.96
N VAL A 230 -4.49 15.53 -10.64
CA VAL A 230 -4.53 16.61 -11.62
C VAL A 230 -3.12 17.21 -11.75
N PRO A 231 -2.50 17.18 -12.95
CA PRO A 231 -1.18 17.76 -13.15
C PRO A 231 -1.14 19.24 -12.73
N GLY A 232 -0.13 19.61 -11.92
CA GLY A 232 0.05 20.96 -11.39
C GLY A 232 -0.83 21.34 -10.19
N ILE A 233 -1.84 20.52 -9.84
CA ILE A 233 -2.74 20.75 -8.70
C ILE A 233 -2.55 19.67 -7.63
N GLY A 234 -2.39 18.41 -8.04
CA GLY A 234 -2.35 17.26 -7.15
C GLY A 234 -3.69 16.53 -7.05
N ALA A 235 -3.88 15.77 -5.98
CA ALA A 235 -5.12 15.06 -5.72
C ALA A 235 -6.19 16.02 -5.17
N PRO A 236 -7.42 16.03 -5.74
CA PRO A 236 -8.53 16.84 -5.22
C PRO A 236 -8.97 16.43 -3.81
N TRP A 237 -8.74 15.16 -3.48
CA TRP A 237 -9.06 14.60 -2.17
C TRP A 237 -8.01 13.57 -1.76
N LEU A 238 -7.64 13.60 -0.49
CA LEU A 238 -6.75 12.64 0.16
C LEU A 238 -7.35 12.24 1.51
N PRO A 239 -7.20 10.98 1.93
CA PRO A 239 -7.66 10.56 3.23
C PRO A 239 -6.85 11.23 4.37
N PRO A 240 -7.36 11.22 5.62
CA PRO A 240 -6.57 11.63 6.77
C PRO A 240 -5.26 10.85 6.86
N LEU A 241 -4.20 11.45 7.38
CA LEU A 241 -2.85 10.87 7.52
C LEU A 241 -2.18 10.43 6.19
N ALA A 242 -2.64 10.99 5.02
CA ALA A 242 -1.98 10.83 3.73
C ALA A 242 -1.89 12.14 2.95
N ARG A 243 -1.95 13.28 3.65
CA ARG A 243 -1.99 14.60 3.01
C ARG A 243 -0.60 15.18 2.76
N ASN A 244 0.35 14.90 3.65
CA ASN A 244 1.71 15.41 3.55
C ASN A 244 2.54 14.59 2.56
N TYR A 245 2.35 13.27 2.54
CA TYR A 245 3.18 12.33 1.78
C TYR A 245 2.35 11.40 0.87
N PRO A 246 1.54 11.94 -0.06
CA PRO A 246 0.51 11.15 -0.74
C PRO A 246 1.04 10.11 -1.75
N ARG A 247 2.28 10.20 -2.24
CA ARG A 247 2.81 9.26 -3.21
C ARG A 247 4.31 9.37 -3.45
N GLY A 248 5.00 8.23 -3.59
CA GLY A 248 6.39 8.19 -4.01
C GLY A 248 7.37 8.40 -2.86
N PHE A 249 8.51 9.00 -3.17
CA PHE A 249 9.68 9.04 -2.32
C PHE A 249 9.81 10.38 -1.57
N TYR A 250 10.05 10.29 -0.25
CA TYR A 250 10.34 11.44 0.61
C TYR A 250 11.57 11.15 1.46
N LYS A 251 12.35 12.19 1.76
CA LYS A 251 13.59 12.08 2.50
C LYS A 251 13.53 12.94 3.75
N PHE A 252 13.75 12.32 4.88
CA PHE A 252 13.99 12.94 6.17
C PHE A 252 15.50 12.96 6.45
N GLU A 253 15.92 13.55 7.55
CA GLU A 253 17.34 13.63 7.91
C GLU A 253 17.99 12.24 7.99
N ASN A 254 17.35 11.29 8.69
CA ASN A 254 17.87 9.95 8.92
C ASN A 254 16.97 8.82 8.39
N MET A 255 15.83 9.15 7.81
CA MET A 255 14.85 8.19 7.34
C MET A 255 14.41 8.48 5.91
N VAL A 256 14.03 7.45 5.20
CA VAL A 256 13.33 7.52 3.92
C VAL A 256 11.90 7.04 4.10
N LEU A 257 10.95 7.71 3.46
CA LEU A 257 9.58 7.23 3.30
C LEU A 257 9.33 6.90 1.83
N TYR A 258 8.68 5.80 1.57
CA TYR A 258 8.08 5.51 0.28
C TYR A 258 6.58 5.20 0.43
N THR A 259 5.75 5.98 -0.26
CA THR A 259 4.29 5.79 -0.30
C THR A 259 3.89 5.15 -1.62
N ASN A 260 3.44 3.90 -1.56
CA ASN A 260 2.84 3.16 -2.67
C ASN A 260 1.39 3.61 -2.85
N ILE A 261 0.93 3.73 -4.10
CA ILE A 261 -0.43 4.22 -4.41
C ILE A 261 -1.46 3.10 -4.60
N GLY A 262 -1.10 1.87 -4.23
CA GLY A 262 -2.01 0.74 -4.18
C GLY A 262 -2.37 0.11 -5.53
N ILE A 263 -2.99 -1.08 -5.47
CA ILE A 263 -3.44 -1.85 -6.63
C ILE A 263 -4.94 -1.70 -6.84
N GLY A 264 -5.74 -1.76 -5.78
CA GLY A 264 -7.19 -1.66 -5.82
C GLY A 264 -7.73 -0.25 -5.99
N THR A 265 -9.02 -0.10 -5.85
CA THR A 265 -9.74 1.17 -5.89
C THR A 265 -10.76 1.24 -4.76
N ILE A 266 -11.08 2.44 -4.31
CA ILE A 266 -12.13 2.69 -3.33
C ILE A 266 -13.33 3.37 -4.03
N ARG A 267 -14.55 2.98 -3.67
CA ARG A 267 -15.83 3.57 -4.11
C ARG A 267 -16.14 3.34 -5.58
N ALA A 268 -15.25 3.65 -6.49
CA ALA A 268 -15.44 3.47 -7.93
C ALA A 268 -14.16 2.94 -8.56
N PRO A 269 -14.24 2.01 -9.52
CA PRO A 269 -13.07 1.47 -10.22
C PRO A 269 -12.55 2.49 -11.27
N ILE A 270 -12.14 3.67 -10.78
CA ILE A 270 -11.65 4.77 -11.61
C ILE A 270 -10.34 5.28 -11.04
N ARG A 271 -9.31 5.36 -11.87
CA ARG A 271 -8.05 6.03 -11.58
C ARG A 271 -7.70 6.98 -12.71
N ILE A 272 -7.23 8.18 -12.40
CA ILE A 272 -6.81 9.17 -13.40
C ILE A 272 -5.42 9.69 -13.01
N ASN A 273 -4.41 9.43 -13.83
CA ASN A 273 -2.99 9.71 -13.54
C ASN A 273 -2.51 9.08 -12.21
N CYS A 274 -3.11 7.96 -11.84
CA CYS A 274 -2.83 7.18 -10.62
C CYS A 274 -2.82 5.68 -10.92
N ILE A 275 -2.01 5.27 -11.91
CA ILE A 275 -1.91 3.87 -12.37
C ILE A 275 -1.57 2.96 -11.19
N PRO A 276 -2.32 1.86 -10.96
CA PRO A 276 -2.01 0.86 -9.92
C PRO A 276 -0.55 0.45 -9.91
N GLU A 277 0.07 0.41 -8.72
CA GLU A 277 1.52 0.31 -8.59
C GLU A 277 2.00 -0.96 -7.87
N ILE A 278 2.96 -1.64 -8.49
CA ILE A 278 3.83 -2.63 -7.85
C ILE A 278 5.19 -1.94 -7.67
N THR A 279 5.67 -1.81 -6.42
CA THR A 279 6.98 -1.20 -6.18
C THR A 279 8.03 -2.26 -5.94
N HIS A 280 9.06 -2.29 -6.80
CA HIS A 280 10.25 -3.12 -6.63
C HIS A 280 11.39 -2.25 -6.12
N ILE A 281 11.76 -2.46 -4.87
CA ILE A 281 12.77 -1.70 -4.14
C ILE A 281 14.06 -2.50 -4.12
N THR A 282 15.16 -1.90 -4.55
CA THR A 282 16.50 -2.45 -4.35
C THR A 282 17.18 -1.67 -3.23
N LEU A 283 17.51 -2.33 -2.13
CA LEU A 283 18.26 -1.72 -1.03
C LEU A 283 19.74 -1.61 -1.41
N ARG A 284 20.37 -0.47 -1.03
CA ARG A 284 21.80 -0.22 -1.24
C ARG A 284 22.47 0.20 0.06
N ALA A 285 23.60 -0.41 0.37
CA ALA A 285 24.48 0.04 1.42
C ALA A 285 25.19 1.36 1.00
N MET A 286 25.45 2.24 1.97
CA MET A 286 26.11 3.52 1.74
C MET A 286 27.58 3.43 2.18
#